data_28b96a559cb13d01ce198232711d85e4
#
_entry.id   28b96a559cb13d01ce198232711d85e4
#
_cell.length_a   1.000
_cell.length_b   1.000
_cell.length_c   1.000
_cell.angle_alpha   90.00
_cell.angle_beta   90.00
_cell.angle_gamma   90.00
#
_symmetry.space_group_name_H-M   'P 1'
#
loop_
_entity.id
_entity.type
_entity.pdbx_description
1 polymer ?
#
loop_
_entity_poly.entity_id
_entity_poly.type
_entity_poly.pdbx_seq_one_letter_code
_entity_poly.pdbx_strand_id
1 'polypeptide(L)'
;RKHKIDEAKIGLAQVENKLADTKEKVDLELEKNKVEYNTTLHKVDIAIQREKIAQNNNEIASKQYRLGLINVTERLGAENDIYKESLNKVETVIEQRNAAIEVYRASGKLSNFIKIQN
;
A
#
# COMPACT_ATOMS: atom_id res chain seq x y z
N ARG A 1 -44.18 14.01 -31.12
CA ARG A 1 -43.34 12.82 -31.37
C ARG A 1 -41.84 13.13 -31.46
N LYS A 2 -41.47 14.17 -32.22
CA LYS A 2 -40.07 14.57 -32.39
C LYS A 2 -39.43 14.97 -31.07
N HIS A 3 -40.12 15.74 -30.23
CA HIS A 3 -39.64 16.19 -28.93
C HIS A 3 -39.39 15.03 -27.97
N LYS A 4 -40.21 14.01 -27.93
CA LYS A 4 -40.06 12.84 -27.06
C LYS A 4 -38.88 11.99 -27.47
N ILE A 5 -38.64 11.84 -28.77
CA ILE A 5 -37.49 11.09 -29.30
C ILE A 5 -36.18 11.84 -28.99
N ASP A 6 -36.16 13.17 -29.15
CA ASP A 6 -35.01 14.01 -28.85
C ASP A 6 -34.69 14.01 -27.34
N GLU A 7 -35.72 14.09 -26.47
CA GLU A 7 -35.56 13.98 -25.02
C GLU A 7 -34.99 12.61 -24.61
N ALA A 8 -35.47 11.51 -25.24
CA ALA A 8 -34.96 10.17 -24.98
C ALA A 8 -33.50 10.04 -25.44
N LYS A 9 -33.13 10.60 -26.57
CA LYS A 9 -31.75 10.60 -27.08
C LYS A 9 -30.81 11.40 -26.15
N ILE A 10 -31.24 12.57 -25.68
CA ILE A 10 -30.48 13.39 -24.73
C ILE A 10 -30.31 12.63 -23.41
N GLY A 11 -31.36 12.01 -22.89
CA GLY A 11 -31.31 11.19 -21.68
C GLY A 11 -30.35 10.01 -21.82
N LEU A 12 -30.37 9.32 -22.96
CA LEU A 12 -29.44 8.22 -23.23
C LEU A 12 -28.00 8.72 -23.31
N ALA A 13 -27.75 9.84 -23.98
CA ALA A 13 -26.42 10.44 -24.04
C ALA A 13 -25.90 10.84 -22.66
N GLN A 14 -26.76 11.38 -21.78
CA GLN A 14 -26.40 11.71 -20.41
C GLN A 14 -26.04 10.46 -19.59
N VAL A 15 -26.78 9.38 -19.74
CA VAL A 15 -26.50 8.08 -19.10
C VAL A 15 -25.18 7.52 -19.59
N GLU A 16 -24.92 7.54 -20.89
CA GLU A 16 -23.67 7.08 -21.47
C GLU A 16 -22.47 7.88 -20.97
N ASN A 17 -22.59 9.21 -20.88
CA ASN A 17 -21.56 10.09 -20.33
C ASN A 17 -21.30 9.79 -18.87
N LYS A 18 -22.35 9.57 -18.10
CA LYS A 18 -22.23 9.23 -16.67
C LYS A 18 -21.55 7.89 -16.46
N LEU A 19 -21.85 6.90 -17.29
CA LEU A 19 -21.18 5.59 -17.28
C LEU A 19 -19.70 5.71 -17.64
N ALA A 20 -19.37 6.50 -18.66
CA ALA A 20 -17.99 6.75 -19.06
C ALA A 20 -17.20 7.45 -17.95
N ASP A 21 -17.78 8.45 -17.28
CA ASP A 21 -17.17 9.13 -16.15
C ASP A 21 -16.94 8.19 -14.97
N THR A 22 -17.91 7.32 -14.68
CA THR A 22 -17.81 6.33 -13.60
C THR A 22 -16.70 5.32 -13.89
N LYS A 23 -16.61 4.84 -15.13
CA LYS A 23 -15.54 3.93 -15.56
C LYS A 23 -14.17 4.58 -15.39
N GLU A 24 -14.03 5.82 -15.82
CA GLU A 24 -12.78 6.58 -15.69
C GLU A 24 -12.37 6.70 -14.22
N LYS A 25 -13.30 7.04 -13.33
CA LYS A 25 -13.05 7.13 -11.89
C LYS A 25 -12.59 5.79 -11.29
N VAL A 26 -13.24 4.68 -11.68
CA VAL A 26 -12.88 3.35 -11.22
C VAL A 26 -11.49 2.96 -11.72
N ASP A 27 -11.18 3.24 -12.98
CA ASP A 27 -9.86 3.00 -13.56
C ASP A 27 -8.76 3.80 -12.84
N LEU A 28 -9.02 5.07 -12.54
CA LEU A 28 -8.08 5.94 -11.82
C LEU A 28 -7.87 5.46 -10.38
N GLU A 29 -8.92 5.04 -9.70
CA GLU A 29 -8.83 4.47 -8.36
C GLU A 29 -7.96 3.21 -8.35
N LEU A 30 -8.16 2.31 -9.31
CA LEU A 30 -7.36 1.11 -9.46
C LEU A 30 -5.89 1.43 -9.68
N GLU A 31 -5.58 2.36 -10.58
CA GLU A 31 -4.20 2.77 -10.87
C GLU A 31 -3.54 3.40 -9.64
N LYS A 32 -4.26 4.26 -8.92
CA LYS A 32 -3.77 4.86 -7.67
C LYS A 32 -3.45 3.79 -6.63
N ASN A 33 -4.33 2.82 -6.45
CA ASN A 33 -4.15 1.75 -5.50
C ASN A 33 -2.98 0.83 -5.88
N LYS A 34 -2.75 0.59 -7.17
CA LYS A 34 -1.58 -0.15 -7.65
C LYS A 34 -0.28 0.57 -7.33
N VAL A 35 -0.24 1.89 -7.52
CA VAL A 35 0.94 2.71 -7.18
C VAL A 35 1.21 2.65 -5.68
N GLU A 36 0.19 2.80 -4.85
CA GLU A 36 0.31 2.69 -3.39
C GLU A 36 0.82 1.32 -2.97
N TYR A 37 0.30 0.25 -3.57
CA TYR A 37 0.76 -1.11 -3.32
C TYR A 37 2.24 -1.28 -3.65
N ASN A 38 2.68 -0.81 -4.81
CA ASN A 38 4.09 -0.88 -5.20
C ASN A 38 4.98 -0.09 -4.23
N THR A 39 4.52 1.04 -3.74
CA THR A 39 5.23 1.83 -2.72
C THR A 39 5.38 1.03 -1.43
N THR A 40 4.33 0.31 -1.00
CA THR A 40 4.41 -0.53 0.21
C THR A 40 5.36 -1.71 0.04
N LEU A 41 5.48 -2.29 -1.16
CA LEU A 41 6.47 -3.33 -1.45
C LEU A 41 7.91 -2.83 -1.21
N HIS A 42 8.22 -1.63 -1.68
CA HIS A 42 9.52 -1.00 -1.44
C HIS A 42 9.75 -0.71 0.05
N LYS A 43 8.73 -0.24 0.75
CA LYS A 43 8.80 0.01 2.20
C LYS A 43 9.08 -1.26 2.99
N VAL A 44 8.45 -2.38 2.62
CA VAL A 44 8.70 -3.68 3.26
C VAL A 44 10.15 -4.11 3.04
N ASP A 45 10.66 -3.97 1.83
CA ASP A 45 12.04 -4.32 1.52
C ASP A 45 13.04 -3.50 2.35
N ILE A 46 12.82 -2.20 2.45
CA ILE A 46 13.62 -1.30 3.28
C ILE A 46 13.53 -1.71 4.76
N ALA A 47 12.34 -2.03 5.25
CA ALA A 47 12.13 -2.43 6.64
C ALA A 47 12.87 -3.74 6.97
N ILE A 48 12.89 -4.71 6.05
CA ILE A 48 13.65 -5.95 6.20
C ILE A 48 15.16 -5.65 6.31
N GLN A 49 15.67 -4.77 5.45
CA GLN A 49 17.08 -4.39 5.47
C GLN A 49 17.45 -3.65 6.75
N ARG A 50 16.59 -2.75 7.22
CA ARG A 50 16.82 -2.00 8.48
C ARG A 50 16.86 -2.93 9.68
N GLU A 51 16.02 -3.94 9.73
CA GLU A 51 16.05 -4.95 10.79
C GLU A 51 17.36 -5.72 10.78
N LYS A 52 17.84 -6.13 9.60
CA LYS A 52 19.14 -6.82 9.46
C LYS A 52 20.30 -5.95 9.93
N ILE A 53 20.29 -4.68 9.59
CA ILE A 53 21.31 -3.73 10.04
C ILE A 53 21.28 -3.60 11.58
N ALA A 54 20.10 -3.48 12.17
CA ALA A 54 19.95 -3.41 13.62
C ALA A 54 20.46 -4.68 14.31
N GLN A 55 20.19 -5.86 13.75
CA GLN A 55 20.71 -7.13 14.25
C GLN A 55 22.24 -7.17 14.20
N ASN A 56 22.83 -6.76 13.08
CA ASN A 56 24.30 -6.72 12.94
C ASN A 56 24.91 -5.73 13.94
N ASN A 57 24.31 -4.55 14.09
CA ASN A 57 24.77 -3.55 15.05
C ASN A 57 24.70 -4.06 16.50
N ASN A 58 23.67 -4.85 16.82
CA ASN A 58 23.53 -5.46 18.12
C ASN A 58 24.61 -6.51 18.39
N GLU A 59 24.97 -7.32 17.39
CA GLU A 59 26.07 -8.28 17.52
C GLU A 59 27.40 -7.56 17.78
N ILE A 60 27.68 -6.49 17.05
CA ILE A 60 28.85 -5.66 17.22
C ILE A 60 28.87 -5.04 18.62
N ALA A 61 27.74 -4.44 19.06
CA ALA A 61 27.61 -3.83 20.37
C ALA A 61 27.79 -4.86 21.50
N SER A 62 27.29 -6.08 21.32
CA SER A 62 27.48 -7.17 22.28
C SER A 62 28.96 -7.52 22.45
N LYS A 63 29.71 -7.60 21.34
CA LYS A 63 31.14 -7.86 21.35
C LYS A 63 31.93 -6.72 22.00
N GLN A 64 31.58 -5.48 21.66
CA GLN A 64 32.21 -4.29 22.23
C GLN A 64 31.97 -4.19 23.74
N TYR A 65 30.77 -4.51 24.18
CA TYR A 65 30.41 -4.53 25.60
C TYR A 65 31.25 -5.57 26.37
N ARG A 66 31.40 -6.78 25.81
CA ARG A 66 32.24 -7.83 26.43
C ARG A 66 33.71 -7.43 26.55
N LEU A 67 34.18 -6.61 25.61
CA LEU A 67 35.55 -6.10 25.61
C LEU A 67 35.71 -4.81 26.44
N GLY A 68 34.64 -4.33 27.06
CA GLY A 68 34.67 -3.11 27.87
C GLY A 68 34.75 -1.82 27.07
N LEU A 69 34.48 -1.84 25.75
CA LEU A 69 34.59 -0.70 24.87
C LEU A 69 33.37 0.23 24.90
N ILE A 70 32.23 -0.31 25.27
CA ILE A 70 30.97 0.45 25.42
C ILE A 70 30.33 0.14 26.76
N ASN A 71 29.46 1.02 27.24
CA ASN A 71 28.73 0.86 28.48
C ASN A 71 27.41 0.08 28.26
N VAL A 72 26.74 -0.28 29.36
CA VAL A 72 25.48 -1.03 29.34
C VAL A 72 24.37 -0.24 28.64
N THR A 73 24.35 1.08 28.77
CA THR A 73 23.35 1.95 28.12
C THR A 73 23.44 1.87 26.61
N GLU A 74 24.67 1.91 26.07
CA GLU A 74 24.90 1.77 24.64
C GLU A 74 24.53 0.37 24.14
N ARG A 75 24.83 -0.66 24.90
CA ARG A 75 24.43 -2.03 24.56
C ARG A 75 22.91 -2.21 24.55
N LEU A 76 22.21 -1.67 25.56
CA LEU A 76 20.74 -1.72 25.61
C LEU A 76 20.10 -0.90 24.49
N GLY A 77 20.74 0.21 24.09
CA GLY A 77 20.31 1.01 22.93
C GLY A 77 20.30 0.18 21.66
N ALA A 78 21.32 -0.62 21.41
CA ALA A 78 21.38 -1.50 20.24
C ALA A 78 20.29 -2.59 20.26
N GLU A 79 19.98 -3.16 21.44
CA GLU A 79 18.85 -4.07 21.59
C GLU A 79 17.52 -3.40 21.31
N ASN A 80 17.29 -2.20 21.83
CA ASN A 80 16.08 -1.44 21.59
C ASN A 80 15.88 -1.12 20.12
N ASP A 81 16.95 -0.88 19.37
CA ASP A 81 16.88 -0.66 17.93
C ASP A 81 16.34 -1.87 17.16
N ILE A 82 16.70 -3.09 17.59
CA ILE A 82 16.12 -4.30 17.00
C ILE A 82 14.61 -4.34 17.20
N TYR A 83 14.12 -4.11 18.41
CA TYR A 83 12.69 -4.10 18.71
C TYR A 83 11.96 -3.05 17.89
N LYS A 84 12.53 -1.86 17.80
CA LYS A 84 11.98 -0.75 17.02
C LYS A 84 11.89 -1.10 15.53
N GLU A 85 12.95 -1.65 14.95
CA GLU A 85 12.94 -2.00 13.53
C GLU A 85 12.10 -3.23 13.24
N SER A 86 12.02 -4.20 14.15
CA SER A 86 11.12 -5.34 14.04
C SER A 86 9.65 -4.92 14.06
N LEU A 87 9.29 -3.99 14.96
CA LEU A 87 7.95 -3.43 15.03
C LEU A 87 7.61 -2.66 13.75
N ASN A 88 8.53 -1.84 13.27
CA ASN A 88 8.37 -1.11 12.01
C ASN A 88 8.14 -2.06 10.83
N LYS A 89 8.86 -3.17 10.77
CA LYS A 89 8.67 -4.20 9.74
C LYS A 89 7.27 -4.78 9.78
N VAL A 90 6.78 -5.13 10.97
CA VAL A 90 5.41 -5.66 11.14
C VAL A 90 4.37 -4.65 10.68
N GLU A 91 4.49 -3.39 11.09
CA GLU A 91 3.59 -2.32 10.69
C GLU A 91 3.58 -2.13 9.17
N THR A 92 4.76 -2.18 8.55
CA THR A 92 4.91 -2.03 7.11
C THR A 92 4.30 -3.20 6.33
N VAL A 93 4.43 -4.43 6.85
CA VAL A 93 3.79 -5.62 6.25
C VAL A 93 2.27 -5.51 6.35
N ILE A 94 1.74 -5.01 7.46
CA ILE A 94 0.28 -4.78 7.60
C ILE A 94 -0.19 -3.73 6.59
N GLU A 95 0.56 -2.64 6.44
CA GLU A 95 0.28 -1.60 5.45
C GLU A 95 0.26 -2.17 4.03
N GLN A 96 1.22 -3.03 3.68
CA GLN A 96 1.26 -3.72 2.40
C GLN A 96 0.02 -4.60 2.18
N ARG A 97 -0.37 -5.37 3.17
CA ARG A 97 -1.57 -6.22 3.09
C ARG A 97 -2.83 -5.41 2.90
N ASN A 98 -2.96 -4.29 3.60
CA ASN A 98 -4.09 -3.38 3.45
C ASN A 98 -4.11 -2.77 2.04
N ALA A 99 -2.96 -2.39 1.50
CA ALA A 99 -2.86 -1.89 0.13
C ALA A 99 -3.23 -2.96 -0.90
N ALA A 100 -2.84 -4.21 -0.68
CA ALA A 100 -3.24 -5.33 -1.54
C ALA A 100 -4.76 -5.55 -1.53
N ILE A 101 -5.39 -5.45 -0.37
CA ILE A 101 -6.84 -5.55 -0.23
C ILE A 101 -7.53 -4.43 -1.03
N GLU A 102 -7.02 -3.20 -0.96
CA GLU A 102 -7.59 -2.08 -1.69
C GLU A 102 -7.45 -2.25 -3.21
N VAL A 103 -6.35 -2.79 -3.70
CA VAL A 103 -6.18 -3.15 -5.12
C VAL A 103 -7.22 -4.20 -5.51
N TYR A 104 -7.42 -5.22 -4.69
CA TYR A 104 -8.39 -6.27 -4.93
C TYR A 104 -9.81 -5.72 -5.00
N ARG A 105 -10.17 -4.83 -4.07
CA ARG A 105 -11.48 -4.17 -4.06
C ARG A 105 -11.70 -3.33 -5.30
N ALA A 106 -10.72 -2.54 -5.70
CA ALA A 106 -10.79 -1.71 -6.90
C ALA A 106 -10.90 -2.56 -8.17
N SER A 107 -10.19 -3.68 -8.24
CA SER A 107 -10.30 -4.65 -9.32
C SER A 107 -11.70 -5.27 -9.38
N GLY A 108 -12.29 -5.58 -8.22
CA GLY A 108 -13.65 -6.09 -8.11
C GLY A 108 -14.70 -5.10 -8.60
N LYS A 109 -14.54 -3.82 -8.26
CA LYS A 109 -15.41 -2.74 -8.77
C LYS A 109 -15.36 -2.63 -10.29
N LEU A 110 -14.16 -2.69 -10.86
CA LEU A 110 -13.97 -2.64 -12.31
C LEU A 110 -14.62 -3.86 -13.00
N SER A 111 -14.44 -5.05 -12.45
CA SER A 111 -15.04 -6.28 -12.93
C SER A 111 -16.58 -6.21 -12.91
N ASN A 112 -17.15 -5.71 -11.81
CA ASN A 112 -18.60 -5.52 -11.69
C ASN A 112 -19.12 -4.51 -12.70
N PHE A 113 -18.38 -3.43 -12.95
CA PHE A 113 -18.73 -2.43 -13.96
C PHE A 113 -18.78 -3.05 -15.36
N ILE A 114 -17.80 -3.85 -15.71
CA ILE A 114 -17.75 -4.56 -17.00
C ILE A 114 -18.92 -5.53 -17.14
N LYS A 115 -19.29 -6.25 -16.08
CA LYS A 115 -20.46 -7.16 -16.08
C LYS A 115 -21.77 -6.41 -16.32
N ILE A 116 -21.92 -5.21 -15.78
CA ILE A 116 -23.12 -4.39 -15.96
C ILE A 116 -23.23 -3.90 -17.40
N GLN A 117 -22.12 -3.62 -18.07
CA GLN A 117 -22.08 -3.17 -19.47
C GLN A 117 -22.40 -4.30 -20.46
N ASN A 118 -22.13 -5.54 -20.12
CA ASN A 118 -22.41 -6.71 -20.94
C ASN A 118 -23.78 -7.30 -20.65
#